data_576bc4804b2bc87fa04a718b41c7909b
#
_entry.id   576bc4804b2bc87fa04a718b41c7909b
#
_cell.length_a   1.000
_cell.length_b   1.000
_cell.length_c   1.000
_cell.angle_alpha   90.00
_cell.angle_beta   90.00
_cell.angle_gamma   90.00
#
_symmetry.space_group_name_H-M   'P 1'
#
loop_
_entity.id
_entity.type
_entity.pdbx_description
1 polymer ?
#
loop_
_entity_poly.entity_id
_entity_poly.type
_entity_poly.pdbx_seq_one_letter_code
_entity_poly.pdbx_strand_id
1 'polypeptide(L)'
;MITDVNELIRECSDELVNRQYKPDYARVLTEHWKSLSEWMEANSLTVFSLTVANRYCDLHIGSHILTDGMDLEIKQHLRAVRMLVSYQKDGEFEFRSPRREFVFSGQTGSLMLEFFDYATDELHRAATTVQSYQFTLDMLNRYLERKSLSVNDITADVIECFLKECSSTVGARHTHANCLRQFFRYLYYRHYTGTELSLYVLPDNCDRHSKVPTTYTEEEISRIINAPDRSSAIGKRDYLVLLLAAEYGWRSADITGFRLDQIDWERNVIRFEQQKTGTPVEYPLLSSVGNAIIDYIKHGRPVSKRPEVILSAEKSKNGCPLKSPTIHSIVSRYMQKASITGWKEKKHGAHSLRHSLATNMLKKNGSLPVISTVLGVE
;
A
#
# COMPACT_ATOMS: atom_id res chain seq x y z
N MET A 1 16.27 29.30 -5.28
CA MET A 1 16.75 27.91 -5.22
C MET A 1 17.99 27.94 -4.34
N ILE A 2 17.98 27.22 -3.21
CA ILE A 2 19.09 27.19 -2.24
C ILE A 2 20.22 26.36 -2.85
N THR A 3 21.39 26.95 -2.98
CA THR A 3 22.57 26.29 -3.57
C THR A 3 23.63 25.93 -2.55
N ASP A 4 23.61 26.56 -1.37
CA ASP A 4 24.44 26.20 -0.25
C ASP A 4 23.90 24.94 0.43
N VAL A 5 24.75 23.92 0.55
CA VAL A 5 24.33 22.62 1.10
C VAL A 5 24.01 22.69 2.58
N ASN A 6 24.73 23.53 3.35
CA ASN A 6 24.53 23.63 4.79
C ASN A 6 23.23 24.37 5.11
N GLU A 7 22.92 25.43 4.34
CA GLU A 7 21.63 26.12 4.43
C GLU A 7 20.47 25.16 4.07
N LEU A 8 20.64 24.40 2.99
CA LEU A 8 19.64 23.41 2.55
C LEU A 8 19.41 22.33 3.62
N ILE A 9 20.48 21.82 4.24
CA ILE A 9 20.39 20.82 5.31
C ILE A 9 19.65 21.38 6.52
N ARG A 10 19.90 22.64 6.88
CA ARG A 10 19.22 23.31 8.00
C ARG A 10 17.71 23.39 7.72
N GLU A 11 17.31 23.91 6.56
CA GLU A 11 15.88 23.98 6.20
C GLU A 11 15.22 22.62 6.11
N CYS A 12 15.90 21.62 5.52
CA CYS A 12 15.41 20.25 5.49
C CYS A 12 15.26 19.66 6.89
N SER A 13 16.17 19.97 7.81
CA SER A 13 16.08 19.50 9.20
C SER A 13 14.89 20.10 9.94
N ASP A 14 14.65 21.40 9.76
CA ASP A 14 13.46 22.08 10.31
C ASP A 14 12.17 21.49 9.73
N GLU A 15 12.15 21.17 8.43
CA GLU A 15 11.00 20.54 7.79
C GLU A 15 10.75 19.09 8.28
N LEU A 16 11.80 18.34 8.65
CA LEU A 16 11.61 17.03 9.31
C LEU A 16 10.89 17.18 10.65
N VAL A 17 11.22 18.21 11.43
CA VAL A 17 10.56 18.52 12.70
C VAL A 17 9.11 18.94 12.45
N ASN A 18 8.88 19.87 11.54
CA ASN A 18 7.54 20.37 11.17
C ASN A 18 6.60 19.23 10.72
N ARG A 19 7.14 18.25 10.00
CA ARG A 19 6.40 17.07 9.54
C ARG A 19 6.34 15.94 10.57
N GLN A 20 6.83 16.16 11.78
CA GLN A 20 6.81 15.19 12.88
C GLN A 20 7.46 13.84 12.52
N TYR A 21 8.62 13.87 11.85
CA TYR A 21 9.40 12.66 11.62
C TYR A 21 9.86 12.07 12.96
N LYS A 22 9.96 10.72 13.00
CA LYS A 22 10.48 10.06 14.20
C LYS A 22 11.92 10.54 14.45
N PRO A 23 12.27 10.93 15.70
CA PRO A 23 13.59 11.48 16.01
C PRO A 23 14.76 10.62 15.54
N ASP A 24 14.68 9.28 15.76
CA ASP A 24 15.73 8.36 15.33
C ASP A 24 15.90 8.34 13.81
N TYR A 25 14.79 8.41 13.06
CA TYR A 25 14.85 8.43 11.60
C TYR A 25 15.34 9.78 11.07
N ALA A 26 14.93 10.87 11.68
CA ALA A 26 15.42 12.19 11.35
C ALA A 26 16.94 12.29 11.57
N ARG A 27 17.46 11.72 12.69
CA ARG A 27 18.89 11.64 12.96
C ARG A 27 19.66 10.91 11.86
N VAL A 28 19.18 9.72 11.44
CA VAL A 28 19.83 8.96 10.35
C VAL A 28 19.89 9.77 9.06
N LEU A 29 18.79 10.45 8.68
CA LEU A 29 18.78 11.31 7.49
C LEU A 29 19.80 12.46 7.62
N THR A 30 19.85 13.12 8.77
CA THR A 30 20.77 14.24 9.02
C THR A 30 22.23 13.78 9.01
N GLU A 31 22.53 12.57 9.51
CA GLU A 31 23.88 11.97 9.43
C GLU A 31 24.33 11.78 7.98
N HIS A 32 23.45 11.25 7.11
CA HIS A 32 23.75 11.11 5.68
C HIS A 32 23.95 12.46 4.97
N TRP A 33 23.15 13.48 5.33
CA TRP A 33 23.30 14.83 4.79
C TRP A 33 24.62 15.48 5.22
N LYS A 34 25.01 15.25 6.47
CA LYS A 34 26.30 15.72 7.00
C LYS A 34 27.47 15.08 6.24
N SER A 35 27.43 13.76 6.02
CA SER A 35 28.46 13.06 5.23
C SER A 35 28.59 13.62 3.81
N LEU A 36 27.45 13.98 3.18
CA LEU A 36 27.45 14.63 1.86
C LEU A 36 28.10 16.02 1.93
N SER A 37 27.77 16.85 2.95
CA SER A 37 28.36 18.18 3.14
C SER A 37 29.87 18.10 3.36
N GLU A 38 30.35 17.21 4.23
CA GLU A 38 31.77 16.96 4.48
C GLU A 38 32.51 16.53 3.20
N TRP A 39 31.89 15.67 2.38
CA TRP A 39 32.46 15.29 1.10
C TRP A 39 32.52 16.47 0.11
N MET A 40 31.50 17.31 0.07
CA MET A 40 31.52 18.50 -0.78
C MET A 40 32.62 19.45 -0.38
N GLU A 41 32.81 19.73 0.94
CA GLU A 41 33.91 20.54 1.47
C GLU A 41 35.28 19.95 1.09
N ALA A 42 35.49 18.66 1.29
CA ALA A 42 36.73 17.95 0.93
C ALA A 42 37.06 18.02 -0.57
N ASN A 43 36.04 18.17 -1.43
CA ASN A 43 36.21 18.31 -2.86
C ASN A 43 36.11 19.75 -3.38
N SER A 44 36.12 20.75 -2.48
CA SER A 44 35.99 22.18 -2.81
C SER A 44 34.76 22.53 -3.65
N LEU A 45 33.65 21.80 -3.43
CA LEU A 45 32.38 22.03 -4.09
C LEU A 45 31.52 22.99 -3.23
N THR A 46 31.23 24.17 -3.75
CA THR A 46 30.46 25.20 -3.04
C THR A 46 28.97 25.23 -3.40
N VAL A 47 28.58 24.58 -4.50
CA VAL A 47 27.21 24.60 -5.01
C VAL A 47 26.63 23.19 -5.03
N PHE A 48 25.58 22.97 -4.29
CA PHE A 48 24.81 21.71 -4.35
C PHE A 48 23.90 21.69 -5.59
N SER A 49 23.90 20.58 -6.29
CA SER A 49 23.07 20.36 -7.46
C SER A 49 22.79 18.86 -7.64
N LEU A 50 21.82 18.53 -8.52
CA LEU A 50 21.52 17.14 -8.88
C LEU A 50 22.78 16.40 -9.39
N THR A 51 23.63 17.08 -10.16
CA THR A 51 24.88 16.49 -10.70
C THR A 51 25.86 16.13 -9.58
N VAL A 52 26.00 17.02 -8.59
CA VAL A 52 26.84 16.82 -7.40
C VAL A 52 26.29 15.68 -6.56
N ALA A 53 24.98 15.66 -6.33
CA ALA A 53 24.29 14.60 -5.60
C ALA A 53 24.48 13.23 -6.26
N ASN A 54 24.31 13.12 -7.58
CA ASN A 54 24.51 11.89 -8.32
C ASN A 54 25.97 11.42 -8.25
N ARG A 55 26.94 12.34 -8.44
CA ARG A 55 28.38 12.03 -8.32
C ARG A 55 28.74 11.50 -6.94
N TYR A 56 28.21 12.11 -5.89
CA TYR A 56 28.40 11.61 -4.54
C TYR A 56 27.87 10.19 -4.36
N CYS A 57 26.62 9.94 -4.81
CA CYS A 57 26.01 8.62 -4.73
C CYS A 57 26.81 7.56 -5.50
N ASP A 58 27.26 7.85 -6.72
CA ASP A 58 28.05 6.93 -7.52
C ASP A 58 29.39 6.56 -6.87
N LEU A 59 30.04 7.52 -6.20
CA LEU A 59 31.33 7.30 -5.54
C LEU A 59 31.21 6.58 -4.19
N HIS A 60 30.19 6.92 -3.37
CA HIS A 60 30.06 6.42 -2.00
C HIS A 60 29.09 5.27 -1.84
N ILE A 61 28.12 5.16 -2.75
CA ILE A 61 27.05 4.17 -2.69
C ILE A 61 27.16 3.15 -3.85
N GLY A 62 27.95 3.52 -4.87
CA GLY A 62 28.15 2.70 -6.08
C GLY A 62 27.08 2.91 -7.17
N SER A 63 26.03 3.67 -6.88
CA SER A 63 24.99 4.03 -7.85
C SER A 63 24.10 5.17 -7.33
N HIS A 64 23.74 6.10 -8.20
CA HIS A 64 22.69 7.09 -7.93
C HIS A 64 21.28 6.57 -8.29
N ILE A 65 21.16 5.37 -8.85
CA ILE A 65 19.92 4.73 -9.24
C ILE A 65 19.53 3.68 -8.20
N LEU A 66 18.29 3.76 -7.67
CA LEU A 66 17.77 2.77 -6.75
C LEU A 66 17.46 1.47 -7.50
N THR A 67 18.10 0.37 -7.07
CA THR A 67 17.85 -0.96 -7.62
C THR A 67 17.31 -1.92 -6.56
N ASP A 68 16.59 -2.98 -6.98
CA ASP A 68 15.89 -3.89 -6.07
C ASP A 68 16.84 -4.69 -5.15
N GLY A 69 18.08 -4.95 -5.58
CA GLY A 69 19.07 -5.76 -4.84
C GLY A 69 19.89 -4.99 -3.80
N MET A 70 19.73 -3.68 -3.64
CA MET A 70 20.52 -2.88 -2.71
C MET A 70 20.16 -3.17 -1.25
N ASP A 71 21.16 -3.12 -0.36
CA ASP A 71 20.99 -3.20 1.08
C ASP A 71 20.13 -2.05 1.62
N LEU A 72 19.52 -2.27 2.80
CA LEU A 72 18.63 -1.29 3.41
C LEU A 72 19.36 0.03 3.74
N GLU A 73 20.58 -0.05 4.23
CA GLU A 73 21.41 1.11 4.56
C GLU A 73 21.73 1.96 3.32
N ILE A 74 22.12 1.30 2.24
CA ILE A 74 22.35 1.93 0.93
C ILE A 74 21.08 2.63 0.42
N LYS A 75 19.94 1.96 0.52
CA LYS A 75 18.65 2.55 0.15
C LYS A 75 18.28 3.77 0.99
N GLN A 76 18.58 3.75 2.29
CA GLN A 76 18.34 4.88 3.18
C GLN A 76 19.25 6.07 2.85
N HIS A 77 20.52 5.82 2.58
CA HIS A 77 21.48 6.84 2.20
C HIS A 77 21.08 7.54 0.89
N LEU A 78 20.82 6.73 -0.15
CA LEU A 78 20.35 7.24 -1.44
C LEU A 78 19.05 8.04 -1.32
N ARG A 79 18.13 7.59 -0.45
CA ARG A 79 16.89 8.30 -0.16
C ARG A 79 17.15 9.64 0.51
N ALA A 80 18.07 9.70 1.48
CA ALA A 80 18.44 10.95 2.17
C ALA A 80 18.95 12.00 1.17
N VAL A 81 19.88 11.61 0.28
CA VAL A 81 20.40 12.50 -0.77
C VAL A 81 19.31 12.99 -1.71
N ARG A 82 18.41 12.10 -2.14
CA ARG A 82 17.27 12.47 -2.98
C ARG A 82 16.28 13.42 -2.32
N MET A 83 16.12 13.34 -1.00
CA MET A 83 15.28 14.28 -0.25
C MET A 83 15.84 15.71 -0.35
N LEU A 84 17.16 15.90 -0.25
CA LEU A 84 17.79 17.22 -0.46
C LEU A 84 17.54 17.73 -1.88
N VAL A 85 17.73 16.89 -2.90
CA VAL A 85 17.51 17.27 -4.29
C VAL A 85 16.06 17.67 -4.55
N SER A 86 15.09 16.91 -4.04
CA SER A 86 13.68 17.26 -4.23
C SER A 86 13.29 18.54 -3.49
N TYR A 87 13.80 18.73 -2.28
CA TYR A 87 13.56 19.95 -1.51
C TYR A 87 14.17 21.18 -2.17
N GLN A 88 15.40 21.07 -2.68
CA GLN A 88 16.05 22.15 -3.43
C GLN A 88 15.23 22.58 -4.65
N LYS A 89 14.66 21.59 -5.36
CA LYS A 89 13.91 21.83 -6.60
C LYS A 89 12.51 22.37 -6.33
N ASP A 90 11.76 21.73 -5.43
CA ASP A 90 10.32 21.87 -5.31
C ASP A 90 9.88 22.47 -3.95
N GLY A 91 10.81 22.69 -3.01
CA GLY A 91 10.52 23.11 -1.63
C GLY A 91 9.80 22.05 -0.81
N GLU A 92 9.76 20.81 -1.30
CA GLU A 92 9.07 19.68 -0.65
C GLU A 92 9.87 18.39 -0.78
N PHE A 93 9.74 17.50 0.22
CA PHE A 93 10.28 16.15 0.10
C PHE A 93 9.42 15.32 -0.84
N GLU A 94 9.93 14.93 -1.99
CA GLU A 94 9.25 14.02 -2.90
C GLU A 94 9.57 12.55 -2.54
N PHE A 95 8.56 11.86 -2.00
CA PHE A 95 8.65 10.42 -1.72
C PHE A 95 8.08 9.60 -2.86
N ARG A 96 8.63 9.73 -4.05
CA ARG A 96 8.40 8.73 -5.06
C ARG A 96 9.47 7.65 -4.94
N SER A 97 9.14 6.53 -4.29
CA SER A 97 9.82 5.29 -4.67
C SER A 97 9.66 5.20 -6.19
N PRO A 98 10.74 5.05 -6.96
CA PRO A 98 10.59 4.78 -8.38
C PRO A 98 9.56 3.65 -8.52
N ARG A 99 8.55 3.85 -9.36
CA ARG A 99 7.63 2.76 -9.67
C ARG A 99 8.50 1.66 -10.24
N ARG A 100 8.38 0.46 -9.68
CA ARG A 100 9.03 -0.71 -10.26
C ARG A 100 8.58 -0.79 -11.71
N GLU A 101 9.49 -0.60 -12.63
CA GLU A 101 9.24 -0.86 -14.04
C GLU A 101 9.35 -2.36 -14.23
N PHE A 102 8.25 -2.96 -14.67
CA PHE A 102 8.25 -4.36 -15.08
C PHE A 102 8.80 -4.43 -16.49
N VAL A 103 9.89 -5.15 -16.64
CA VAL A 103 10.54 -5.37 -17.94
C VAL A 103 10.33 -6.83 -18.31
N PHE A 104 9.56 -7.05 -19.36
CA PHE A 104 9.29 -8.37 -19.91
C PHE A 104 10.04 -8.51 -21.23
N SER A 105 11.21 -9.17 -21.20
CA SER A 105 12.10 -9.34 -22.34
C SER A 105 12.07 -10.78 -22.86
N GLY A 106 12.49 -10.94 -24.11
CA GLY A 106 12.56 -12.24 -24.78
C GLY A 106 11.19 -12.85 -25.10
N GLN A 107 11.20 -14.07 -25.63
CA GLN A 107 9.99 -14.80 -26.01
C GLN A 107 9.07 -15.04 -24.80
N THR A 108 9.62 -15.42 -23.66
CA THR A 108 8.85 -15.65 -22.42
C THR A 108 8.17 -14.36 -21.95
N GLY A 109 8.88 -13.21 -22.03
CA GLY A 109 8.32 -11.92 -21.68
C GLY A 109 7.15 -11.51 -22.59
N SER A 110 7.23 -11.78 -23.90
CA SER A 110 6.13 -11.55 -24.84
C SER A 110 4.87 -12.34 -24.47
N LEU A 111 5.03 -13.62 -24.12
CA LEU A 111 3.92 -14.48 -23.68
C LEU A 111 3.28 -13.98 -22.37
N MET A 112 4.08 -13.36 -21.47
CA MET A 112 3.55 -12.76 -20.25
C MET A 112 2.73 -11.49 -20.54
N LEU A 113 3.16 -10.67 -21.49
CA LEU A 113 2.41 -9.50 -21.93
C LEU A 113 1.06 -9.91 -22.52
N GLU A 114 1.04 -10.88 -23.43
CA GLU A 114 -0.20 -11.43 -24.00
C GLU A 114 -1.14 -12.02 -22.92
N PHE A 115 -0.58 -12.65 -21.88
CA PHE A 115 -1.37 -13.14 -20.75
C PHE A 115 -2.02 -11.99 -19.96
N PHE A 116 -1.36 -10.83 -19.81
CA PHE A 116 -1.97 -9.68 -19.11
C PHE A 116 -3.15 -9.12 -19.90
N ASP A 117 -3.02 -9.03 -21.22
CA ASP A 117 -4.12 -8.63 -22.10
C ASP A 117 -5.27 -9.62 -22.00
N TYR A 118 -4.99 -10.93 -22.10
CA TYR A 118 -5.99 -11.99 -21.88
C TYR A 118 -6.68 -11.89 -20.52
N ALA A 119 -5.91 -11.64 -19.45
CA ALA A 119 -6.46 -11.52 -18.10
C ALA A 119 -7.36 -10.28 -17.94
N THR A 120 -7.05 -9.21 -18.67
CA THR A 120 -7.81 -7.95 -18.66
C THR A 120 -9.05 -8.04 -19.53
N ASP A 121 -8.88 -8.44 -20.79
CA ASP A 121 -9.90 -8.31 -21.83
C ASP A 121 -10.85 -9.51 -21.89
N GLU A 122 -10.33 -10.73 -21.71
CA GLU A 122 -11.15 -11.94 -21.78
C GLU A 122 -11.63 -12.41 -20.39
N LEU A 123 -10.76 -12.37 -19.36
CA LEU A 123 -11.13 -12.78 -17.99
C LEU A 123 -11.71 -11.67 -17.13
N HIS A 124 -11.70 -10.42 -17.60
CA HIS A 124 -12.17 -9.22 -16.88
C HIS A 124 -11.62 -9.11 -15.46
N ARG A 125 -10.33 -9.45 -15.29
CA ARG A 125 -9.69 -9.39 -13.97
C ARG A 125 -9.47 -7.94 -13.53
N ALA A 126 -9.72 -7.66 -12.25
CA ALA A 126 -9.47 -6.35 -11.66
C ALA A 126 -8.00 -5.93 -11.85
N ALA A 127 -7.75 -4.65 -12.10
CA ALA A 127 -6.41 -4.09 -12.32
C ALA A 127 -5.41 -4.47 -11.20
N THR A 128 -5.86 -4.55 -9.94
CA THR A 128 -5.04 -4.98 -8.81
C THR A 128 -4.63 -6.46 -8.90
N THR A 129 -5.47 -7.30 -9.49
CA THR A 129 -5.15 -8.73 -9.74
C THR A 129 -4.11 -8.83 -10.85
N VAL A 130 -4.29 -8.09 -11.95
CA VAL A 130 -3.32 -8.04 -13.05
C VAL A 130 -1.98 -7.50 -12.56
N GLN A 131 -1.97 -6.46 -11.73
CA GLN A 131 -0.75 -5.95 -11.11
C GLN A 131 -0.04 -7.01 -10.24
N SER A 132 -0.78 -7.84 -9.52
CA SER A 132 -0.21 -8.97 -8.77
C SER A 132 0.41 -10.01 -9.70
N TYR A 133 -0.23 -10.27 -10.86
CA TYR A 133 0.36 -11.14 -11.88
C TYR A 133 1.64 -10.55 -12.46
N GLN A 134 1.63 -9.27 -12.82
CA GLN A 134 2.83 -8.56 -13.31
C GLN A 134 4.00 -8.68 -12.34
N PHE A 135 3.74 -8.48 -11.04
CA PHE A 135 4.76 -8.60 -10.02
C PHE A 135 5.37 -10.01 -9.96
N THR A 136 4.52 -11.05 -9.94
CA THR A 136 5.00 -12.44 -9.86
C THR A 136 5.71 -12.87 -11.14
N LEU A 137 5.17 -12.51 -12.31
CA LEU A 137 5.73 -12.91 -13.59
C LEU A 137 7.01 -12.12 -13.95
N ASP A 138 7.17 -10.87 -13.50
CA ASP A 138 8.45 -10.18 -13.60
C ASP A 138 9.55 -10.91 -12.79
N MET A 139 9.21 -11.40 -11.61
CA MET A 139 10.14 -12.24 -10.83
C MET A 139 10.47 -13.54 -11.54
N LEU A 140 9.49 -14.21 -12.16
CA LEU A 140 9.71 -15.42 -12.93
C LEU A 140 10.55 -15.14 -14.18
N ASN A 141 10.27 -14.06 -14.93
CA ASN A 141 11.05 -13.71 -16.12
C ASN A 141 12.52 -13.50 -15.78
N ARG A 142 12.82 -12.72 -14.75
CA ARG A 142 14.20 -12.50 -14.26
C ARG A 142 14.86 -13.79 -13.75
N TYR A 143 14.08 -14.67 -13.12
CA TYR A 143 14.59 -15.97 -12.67
C TYR A 143 14.99 -16.85 -13.85
N LEU A 144 14.13 -16.97 -14.87
CA LEU A 144 14.40 -17.74 -16.07
C LEU A 144 15.58 -17.18 -16.86
N GLU A 145 15.67 -15.86 -17.05
CA GLU A 145 16.80 -15.21 -17.71
C GLU A 145 18.12 -15.49 -16.99
N ARG A 146 18.16 -15.34 -15.66
CA ARG A 146 19.36 -15.62 -14.86
C ARG A 146 19.82 -17.08 -14.98
N LYS A 147 18.88 -18.00 -15.18
CA LYS A 147 19.17 -19.43 -15.36
C LYS A 147 19.33 -19.83 -16.83
N SER A 148 19.20 -18.88 -17.77
CA SER A 148 19.19 -19.13 -19.22
C SER A 148 18.16 -20.17 -19.66
N LEU A 149 16.96 -20.14 -19.03
CA LEU A 149 15.84 -21.04 -19.30
C LEU A 149 14.76 -20.33 -20.12
N SER A 150 14.11 -21.07 -21.01
CA SER A 150 12.90 -20.66 -21.73
C SER A 150 11.65 -21.26 -21.08
N VAL A 151 10.46 -20.89 -21.59
CA VAL A 151 9.18 -21.49 -21.15
C VAL A 151 9.16 -23.02 -21.35
N ASN A 152 9.80 -23.52 -22.40
CA ASN A 152 9.85 -24.96 -22.71
C ASN A 152 10.72 -25.76 -21.76
N ASP A 153 11.63 -25.09 -21.03
CA ASP A 153 12.52 -25.72 -20.06
C ASP A 153 11.95 -25.77 -18.65
N ILE A 154 10.71 -25.29 -18.48
CA ILE A 154 10.03 -25.27 -17.18
C ILE A 154 9.59 -26.67 -16.79
N THR A 155 10.15 -27.17 -15.71
CA THR A 155 9.83 -28.45 -15.06
C THR A 155 9.26 -28.21 -13.65
N ALA A 156 8.79 -29.27 -13.01
CA ALA A 156 8.35 -29.23 -11.62
C ALA A 156 9.47 -28.69 -10.68
N ASP A 157 10.71 -29.13 -10.90
CA ASP A 157 11.86 -28.69 -10.12
C ASP A 157 12.16 -27.19 -10.30
N VAL A 158 12.07 -26.68 -11.53
CA VAL A 158 12.25 -25.26 -11.84
C VAL A 158 11.20 -24.42 -11.11
N ILE A 159 9.94 -24.86 -11.12
CA ILE A 159 8.86 -24.17 -10.42
C ILE A 159 9.08 -24.17 -8.91
N GLU A 160 9.46 -25.31 -8.34
CA GLU A 160 9.71 -25.45 -6.90
C GLU A 160 10.90 -24.59 -6.45
N CYS A 161 11.99 -24.60 -7.20
CA CYS A 161 13.15 -23.75 -6.94
C CYS A 161 12.81 -22.26 -7.02
N PHE A 162 12.03 -21.85 -8.03
CA PHE A 162 11.54 -20.47 -8.13
C PHE A 162 10.70 -20.08 -6.90
N LEU A 163 9.71 -20.90 -6.55
CA LEU A 163 8.83 -20.62 -5.42
C LEU A 163 9.61 -20.57 -4.09
N LYS A 164 10.60 -21.41 -3.91
CA LYS A 164 11.47 -21.42 -2.73
C LYS A 164 12.37 -20.19 -2.67
N GLU A 165 12.97 -19.81 -3.79
CA GLU A 165 13.92 -18.69 -3.86
C GLU A 165 13.21 -17.32 -3.79
N CYS A 166 12.04 -17.20 -4.44
CA CYS A 166 11.35 -15.93 -4.60
C CYS A 166 10.24 -15.67 -3.59
N SER A 167 9.95 -16.61 -2.66
CA SER A 167 8.87 -16.46 -1.69
C SER A 167 9.40 -16.37 -0.27
N SER A 168 9.33 -15.18 0.33
CA SER A 168 9.79 -14.93 1.70
C SER A 168 8.85 -15.44 2.79
N THR A 169 7.59 -15.73 2.46
CA THR A 169 6.55 -16.20 3.40
C THR A 169 5.63 -17.22 2.73
N VAL A 170 4.95 -18.04 3.56
CA VAL A 170 3.93 -18.99 3.07
C VAL A 170 2.82 -18.28 2.27
N GLY A 171 2.39 -17.10 2.72
CA GLY A 171 1.37 -16.31 2.00
C GLY A 171 1.86 -15.79 0.65
N ALA A 172 3.13 -15.34 0.56
CA ALA A 172 3.73 -14.94 -0.71
C ALA A 172 3.84 -16.14 -1.66
N ARG A 173 4.31 -17.30 -1.16
CA ARG A 173 4.36 -18.54 -1.93
C ARG A 173 2.99 -18.92 -2.49
N HIS A 174 1.93 -18.87 -1.68
CA HIS A 174 0.56 -19.12 -2.12
C HIS A 174 0.13 -18.17 -3.24
N THR A 175 0.43 -16.88 -3.11
CA THR A 175 0.10 -15.87 -4.12
C THR A 175 0.85 -16.14 -5.43
N HIS A 176 2.15 -16.42 -5.35
CA HIS A 176 2.97 -16.73 -6.53
C HIS A 176 2.49 -18.04 -7.20
N ALA A 177 2.25 -19.10 -6.43
CA ALA A 177 1.75 -20.36 -6.95
C ALA A 177 0.40 -20.19 -7.69
N ASN A 178 -0.52 -19.40 -7.13
CA ASN A 178 -1.80 -19.14 -7.81
C ASN A 178 -1.62 -18.35 -9.12
N CYS A 179 -0.72 -17.37 -9.14
CA CYS A 179 -0.39 -16.66 -10.38
C CYS A 179 0.21 -17.59 -11.43
N LEU A 180 1.18 -18.43 -11.05
CA LEU A 180 1.79 -19.40 -11.96
C LEU A 180 0.77 -20.37 -12.54
N ARG A 181 -0.17 -20.88 -11.72
CA ARG A 181 -1.24 -21.76 -12.22
C ARG A 181 -2.09 -21.08 -13.30
N GLN A 182 -2.44 -19.80 -13.11
CA GLN A 182 -3.22 -19.06 -14.11
C GLN A 182 -2.43 -18.86 -15.41
N PHE A 183 -1.17 -18.44 -15.31
CA PHE A 183 -0.30 -18.24 -16.46
C PHE A 183 -0.04 -19.53 -17.23
N PHE A 184 0.28 -20.62 -16.55
CA PHE A 184 0.55 -21.92 -17.20
C PHE A 184 -0.69 -22.53 -17.83
N ARG A 185 -1.88 -22.35 -17.25
CA ARG A 185 -3.13 -22.71 -17.89
C ARG A 185 -3.35 -21.92 -19.18
N TYR A 186 -3.07 -20.63 -19.17
CA TYR A 186 -3.15 -19.81 -20.36
C TYR A 186 -2.19 -20.30 -21.45
N LEU A 187 -0.94 -20.61 -21.13
CA LEU A 187 0.03 -21.13 -22.09
C LEU A 187 -0.45 -22.44 -22.72
N TYR A 188 -0.99 -23.34 -21.93
CA TYR A 188 -1.57 -24.60 -22.43
C TYR A 188 -2.81 -24.36 -23.27
N TYR A 189 -3.72 -23.52 -22.83
CA TYR A 189 -4.95 -23.16 -23.55
C TYR A 189 -4.66 -22.54 -24.92
N ARG A 190 -3.62 -21.71 -25.03
CA ARG A 190 -3.17 -21.08 -26.28
C ARG A 190 -2.23 -21.96 -27.09
N HIS A 191 -1.99 -23.20 -26.68
CA HIS A 191 -1.07 -24.16 -27.33
C HIS A 191 0.40 -23.70 -27.42
N TYR A 192 0.85 -22.82 -26.50
CA TYR A 192 2.26 -22.44 -26.40
C TYR A 192 3.12 -23.52 -25.74
N THR A 193 2.50 -24.42 -24.97
CA THR A 193 3.16 -25.59 -24.37
C THR A 193 2.41 -26.86 -24.68
N GLY A 194 3.13 -27.96 -24.96
CA GLY A 194 2.51 -29.27 -25.20
C GLY A 194 2.03 -29.96 -23.93
N THR A 195 2.48 -29.48 -22.75
CA THR A 195 2.11 -30.04 -21.45
C THR A 195 1.50 -28.94 -20.59
N GLU A 196 0.49 -29.32 -19.79
CA GLU A 196 -0.14 -28.40 -18.84
C GLU A 196 0.76 -28.18 -17.60
N LEU A 197 1.64 -27.19 -17.67
CA LEU A 197 2.60 -26.86 -16.61
C LEU A 197 1.92 -26.49 -15.28
N SER A 198 0.64 -26.09 -15.28
CA SER A 198 -0.10 -25.77 -14.07
C SER A 198 -0.21 -26.95 -13.10
N LEU A 199 -0.14 -28.16 -13.62
CA LEU A 199 -0.18 -29.41 -12.83
C LEU A 199 1.11 -29.63 -12.02
N TYR A 200 2.22 -29.01 -12.44
CA TYR A 200 3.49 -29.07 -11.71
C TYR A 200 3.56 -28.09 -10.55
N VAL A 201 2.62 -27.12 -10.47
CA VAL A 201 2.52 -26.22 -9.33
C VAL A 201 1.82 -26.94 -8.18
N LEU A 202 2.62 -27.57 -7.31
CA LEU A 202 2.09 -28.37 -6.20
C LEU A 202 1.17 -27.53 -5.28
N PRO A 203 0.14 -28.18 -4.71
CA PRO A 203 -0.65 -27.54 -3.66
C PRO A 203 0.26 -27.10 -2.51
N ASP A 204 0.07 -25.87 -2.06
CA ASP A 204 0.72 -25.41 -0.84
C ASP A 204 -0.19 -25.68 0.36
N ASN A 205 0.42 -26.02 1.49
CA ASN A 205 -0.27 -26.23 2.75
C ASN A 205 -0.59 -24.89 3.43
N CYS A 206 -0.98 -23.87 2.65
CA CYS A 206 -1.39 -22.59 3.21
C CYS A 206 -2.78 -22.73 3.84
N ASP A 207 -2.81 -23.20 5.08
CA ASP A 207 -4.03 -23.18 5.87
C ASP A 207 -4.41 -21.72 6.17
N ARG A 208 -5.42 -21.21 5.44
CA ARG A 208 -5.97 -19.88 5.62
C ARG A 208 -6.60 -19.69 7.00
N HIS A 209 -6.96 -20.76 7.66
CA HIS A 209 -7.63 -20.77 8.98
C HIS A 209 -6.65 -21.01 10.15
N SER A 210 -5.38 -21.28 9.88
CA SER A 210 -4.36 -21.53 10.91
C SER A 210 -4.08 -20.35 11.84
N LYS A 211 -4.42 -19.12 11.43
CA LYS A 211 -4.21 -17.90 12.22
C LYS A 211 -5.54 -17.38 12.73
N VAL A 212 -5.73 -17.39 14.03
CA VAL A 212 -6.86 -16.72 14.68
C VAL A 212 -6.83 -15.24 14.28
N PRO A 213 -7.95 -14.69 13.77
CA PRO A 213 -8.01 -13.27 13.44
C PRO A 213 -7.69 -12.41 14.66
N THR A 214 -6.84 -11.42 14.48
CA THR A 214 -6.59 -10.43 15.53
C THR A 214 -7.83 -9.57 15.72
N THR A 215 -8.32 -9.51 16.95
CA THR A 215 -9.47 -8.69 17.34
C THR A 215 -9.10 -7.72 18.43
N TYR A 216 -9.86 -6.65 18.52
CA TYR A 216 -9.75 -5.58 19.51
C TYR A 216 -11.02 -5.55 20.36
N THR A 217 -10.89 -5.21 21.64
CA THR A 217 -12.03 -5.05 22.53
C THR A 217 -12.82 -3.78 22.21
N GLU A 218 -14.05 -3.66 22.70
CA GLU A 218 -14.88 -2.46 22.50
C GLU A 218 -14.18 -1.22 23.10
N GLU A 219 -13.48 -1.37 24.22
CA GLU A 219 -12.71 -0.31 24.86
C GLU A 219 -11.48 0.10 24.01
N GLU A 220 -10.77 -0.88 23.43
CA GLU A 220 -9.65 -0.63 22.52
C GLU A 220 -10.15 0.11 21.27
N ILE A 221 -11.27 -0.33 20.68
CA ILE A 221 -11.88 0.30 19.51
C ILE A 221 -12.31 1.74 19.84
N SER A 222 -12.96 1.94 20.98
CA SER A 222 -13.36 3.29 21.43
C SER A 222 -12.15 4.22 21.58
N ARG A 223 -11.05 3.74 22.17
CA ARG A 223 -9.81 4.54 22.25
C ARG A 223 -9.22 4.87 20.88
N ILE A 224 -9.26 3.91 19.94
CA ILE A 224 -8.77 4.14 18.56
C ILE A 224 -9.62 5.20 17.86
N ILE A 225 -10.94 5.11 17.93
CA ILE A 225 -11.87 6.06 17.31
C ILE A 225 -11.71 7.47 17.89
N ASN A 226 -11.46 7.61 19.19
CA ASN A 226 -11.32 8.89 19.85
C ASN A 226 -9.89 9.48 19.84
N ALA A 227 -8.91 8.78 19.25
CA ALA A 227 -7.53 9.25 19.17
C ALA A 227 -7.24 10.38 18.16
N PRO A 228 -8.03 10.60 17.08
CA PRO A 228 -7.85 11.74 16.19
C PRO A 228 -8.13 13.09 16.87
N ASP A 229 -7.27 14.08 16.59
CA ASP A 229 -7.53 15.46 16.97
C ASP A 229 -8.53 16.09 15.99
N ARG A 230 -9.79 16.16 16.40
CA ARG A 230 -10.91 16.66 15.58
C ARG A 230 -10.93 18.19 15.43
N SER A 231 -9.99 18.92 15.99
CA SER A 231 -9.82 20.34 15.70
C SER A 231 -9.25 20.57 14.30
N SER A 232 -8.50 19.61 13.76
CA SER A 232 -7.87 19.67 12.45
C SER A 232 -8.70 19.00 11.34
N ALA A 233 -8.57 19.50 10.11
CA ALA A 233 -9.20 18.92 8.92
C ALA A 233 -8.82 17.44 8.69
N ILE A 234 -7.54 17.11 8.89
CA ILE A 234 -7.03 15.73 8.80
C ILE A 234 -7.64 14.86 9.90
N GLY A 235 -7.72 15.37 11.12
CA GLY A 235 -8.29 14.62 12.23
C GLY A 235 -9.79 14.34 12.07
N LYS A 236 -10.57 15.29 11.51
CA LYS A 236 -11.98 15.07 11.16
C LYS A 236 -12.13 13.97 10.09
N ARG A 237 -11.30 14.00 9.05
CA ARG A 237 -11.24 12.97 8.02
C ARG A 237 -10.93 11.60 8.62
N ASP A 238 -9.87 11.53 9.40
CA ASP A 238 -9.38 10.28 9.96
C ASP A 238 -10.37 9.70 10.98
N TYR A 239 -11.05 10.55 11.74
CA TYR A 239 -12.15 10.14 12.62
C TYR A 239 -13.28 9.47 11.82
N LEU A 240 -13.72 10.07 10.72
CA LEU A 240 -14.73 9.48 9.84
C LEU A 240 -14.26 8.14 9.26
N VAL A 241 -13.00 8.04 8.80
CA VAL A 241 -12.41 6.78 8.31
C VAL A 241 -12.48 5.67 9.38
N LEU A 242 -12.15 6.01 10.64
CA LEU A 242 -12.18 5.06 11.73
C LEU A 242 -13.61 4.62 12.08
N LEU A 243 -14.60 5.52 12.05
CA LEU A 243 -16.00 5.17 12.24
C LEU A 243 -16.49 4.20 11.16
N LEU A 244 -16.25 4.50 9.87
CA LEU A 244 -16.65 3.63 8.77
C LEU A 244 -16.02 2.23 8.88
N ALA A 245 -14.76 2.16 9.30
CA ALA A 245 -14.05 0.90 9.48
C ALA A 245 -14.52 0.11 10.71
N ALA A 246 -14.88 0.78 11.81
CA ALA A 246 -15.21 0.14 13.07
C ALA A 246 -16.70 -0.16 13.23
N GLU A 247 -17.58 0.76 12.85
CA GLU A 247 -19.03 0.61 13.05
C GLU A 247 -19.71 -0.16 11.91
N TYR A 248 -19.24 0.00 10.67
CA TYR A 248 -19.77 -0.77 9.52
C TYR A 248 -18.86 -1.89 9.04
N GLY A 249 -17.62 -1.92 9.51
CA GLY A 249 -16.65 -2.92 9.04
C GLY A 249 -16.30 -2.80 7.55
N TRP A 250 -16.38 -1.58 6.97
CA TRP A 250 -16.13 -1.40 5.53
C TRP A 250 -14.69 -1.74 5.15
N ARG A 251 -14.52 -2.28 3.96
CA ARG A 251 -13.20 -2.54 3.40
C ARG A 251 -12.53 -1.22 2.99
N SER A 252 -11.21 -1.18 2.99
CA SER A 252 -10.45 0.03 2.60
C SER A 252 -10.85 0.57 1.23
N ALA A 253 -11.17 -0.29 0.28
CA ALA A 253 -11.63 0.10 -1.05
C ALA A 253 -13.01 0.78 -0.99
N ASP A 254 -13.95 0.24 -0.22
CA ASP A 254 -15.29 0.81 -0.06
C ASP A 254 -15.22 2.18 0.63
N ILE A 255 -14.35 2.32 1.65
CA ILE A 255 -14.12 3.61 2.33
C ILE A 255 -13.57 4.66 1.35
N THR A 256 -12.58 4.31 0.53
CA THR A 256 -11.98 5.27 -0.42
C THR A 256 -12.88 5.59 -1.61
N GLY A 257 -13.74 4.65 -2.00
CA GLY A 257 -14.71 4.81 -3.08
C GLY A 257 -16.06 5.38 -2.63
N PHE A 258 -16.26 5.63 -1.35
CA PHE A 258 -17.52 6.17 -0.82
C PHE A 258 -17.83 7.56 -1.36
N ARG A 259 -19.02 7.77 -1.90
CA ARG A 259 -19.42 8.96 -2.63
C ARG A 259 -20.57 9.71 -1.94
N LEU A 260 -20.63 11.02 -2.20
CA LEU A 260 -21.67 11.90 -1.64
C LEU A 260 -23.09 11.51 -2.10
N ASP A 261 -23.24 11.05 -3.33
CA ASP A 261 -24.53 10.65 -3.93
C ASP A 261 -25.04 9.28 -3.44
N GLN A 262 -24.28 8.57 -2.65
CA GLN A 262 -24.65 7.30 -2.01
C GLN A 262 -25.35 7.49 -0.65
N ILE A 263 -25.46 8.72 -0.17
CA ILE A 263 -26.09 9.07 1.10
C ILE A 263 -27.50 9.58 0.85
N ASP A 264 -28.49 8.85 1.32
CA ASP A 264 -29.88 9.28 1.35
C ASP A 264 -30.18 9.88 2.74
N TRP A 265 -30.09 11.20 2.83
CA TRP A 265 -30.29 11.94 4.08
C TRP A 265 -31.74 11.94 4.55
N GLU A 266 -32.72 11.80 3.63
CA GLU A 266 -34.14 11.78 3.98
C GLU A 266 -34.52 10.44 4.59
N ARG A 267 -34.01 9.36 4.05
CA ARG A 267 -34.28 8.00 4.53
C ARG A 267 -33.30 7.53 5.60
N ASN A 268 -32.24 8.31 5.86
CA ASN A 268 -31.16 7.94 6.78
C ASN A 268 -30.49 6.61 6.42
N VAL A 269 -30.14 6.42 5.15
CA VAL A 269 -29.45 5.23 4.68
C VAL A 269 -28.28 5.56 3.76
N ILE A 270 -27.32 4.63 3.68
CA ILE A 270 -26.19 4.65 2.75
C ILE A 270 -26.32 3.44 1.84
N ARG A 271 -26.28 3.63 0.51
CA ARG A 271 -26.39 2.57 -0.48
C ARG A 271 -25.23 2.61 -1.46
N PHE A 272 -24.58 1.47 -1.66
CA PHE A 272 -23.55 1.34 -2.69
C PHE A 272 -23.30 -0.14 -3.03
N GLU A 273 -22.57 -0.39 -4.13
CA GLU A 273 -22.07 -1.70 -4.48
C GLU A 273 -20.62 -1.84 -3.95
N GLN A 274 -20.35 -2.92 -3.22
CA GLN A 274 -19.01 -3.19 -2.69
C GLN A 274 -18.01 -3.37 -3.82
N GLN A 275 -16.88 -2.65 -3.78
CA GLN A 275 -15.89 -2.64 -4.86
C GLN A 275 -15.23 -4.00 -5.12
N LYS A 276 -15.15 -4.87 -4.12
CA LYS A 276 -14.50 -6.16 -4.26
C LYS A 276 -15.43 -7.25 -4.80
N THR A 277 -16.69 -7.23 -4.42
CA THR A 277 -17.66 -8.31 -4.69
C THR A 277 -18.76 -7.91 -5.67
N GLY A 278 -18.96 -6.59 -5.90
CA GLY A 278 -20.10 -6.08 -6.66
C GLY A 278 -21.44 -6.23 -5.93
N THR A 279 -21.44 -6.69 -4.68
CA THR A 279 -22.65 -6.92 -3.90
C THR A 279 -23.27 -5.59 -3.49
N PRO A 280 -24.55 -5.32 -3.81
CA PRO A 280 -25.25 -4.13 -3.33
C PRO A 280 -25.49 -4.26 -1.83
N VAL A 281 -25.23 -3.17 -1.10
CA VAL A 281 -25.41 -3.08 0.35
C VAL A 281 -26.16 -1.83 0.72
N GLU A 282 -26.98 -1.93 1.77
CA GLU A 282 -27.67 -0.83 2.40
C GLU A 282 -27.34 -0.82 3.89
N TYR A 283 -26.93 0.34 4.39
CA TYR A 283 -26.63 0.56 5.81
C TYR A 283 -27.49 1.67 6.36
N PRO A 284 -28.01 1.55 7.60
CA PRO A 284 -28.60 2.69 8.29
C PRO A 284 -27.53 3.77 8.51
N LEU A 285 -27.85 5.02 8.27
CA LEU A 285 -26.97 6.16 8.56
C LEU A 285 -26.98 6.41 10.07
N LEU A 286 -26.02 5.81 10.78
CA LEU A 286 -25.87 6.02 12.23
C LEU A 286 -25.59 7.50 12.54
N SER A 287 -26.15 8.01 13.62
CA SER A 287 -25.97 9.41 14.02
C SER A 287 -24.50 9.80 14.23
N SER A 288 -23.68 8.88 14.77
CA SER A 288 -22.23 9.05 14.91
C SER A 288 -21.56 9.32 13.57
N VAL A 289 -21.90 8.52 12.56
CA VAL A 289 -21.34 8.61 11.20
C VAL A 289 -21.89 9.81 10.45
N GLY A 290 -23.22 10.05 10.49
CA GLY A 290 -23.86 11.20 9.85
C GLY A 290 -23.28 12.53 10.34
N ASN A 291 -23.14 12.68 11.65
CA ASN A 291 -22.55 13.89 12.24
C ASN A 291 -21.06 14.05 11.85
N ALA A 292 -20.30 12.95 11.81
CA ALA A 292 -18.90 12.97 11.38
C ALA A 292 -18.76 13.35 9.90
N ILE A 293 -19.65 12.86 9.03
CA ILE A 293 -19.68 13.24 7.61
C ILE A 293 -19.96 14.74 7.48
N ILE A 294 -20.98 15.26 8.16
CA ILE A 294 -21.35 16.68 8.12
C ILE A 294 -20.20 17.56 8.63
N ASP A 295 -19.61 17.21 9.77
CA ASP A 295 -18.48 17.96 10.35
C ASP A 295 -17.28 17.97 9.40
N TYR A 296 -16.94 16.82 8.81
CA TYR A 296 -15.85 16.73 7.86
C TYR A 296 -16.14 17.53 6.58
N ILE A 297 -17.34 17.41 5.99
CA ILE A 297 -17.69 18.14 4.77
C ILE A 297 -17.64 19.65 5.00
N LYS A 298 -18.18 20.14 6.13
CA LYS A 298 -18.25 21.57 6.41
C LYS A 298 -16.92 22.18 6.83
N HIS A 299 -16.08 21.43 7.56
CA HIS A 299 -14.94 22.00 8.27
C HIS A 299 -13.59 21.29 8.02
N GLY A 300 -13.55 20.28 7.15
CA GLY A 300 -12.31 19.51 6.94
C GLY A 300 -12.06 19.06 5.51
N ARG A 301 -13.12 18.87 4.71
CA ARG A 301 -13.00 18.38 3.36
C ARG A 301 -12.45 19.46 2.43
N PRO A 302 -11.37 19.19 1.67
CA PRO A 302 -10.88 20.11 0.65
C PRO A 302 -11.96 20.46 -0.38
N VAL A 303 -11.94 21.69 -0.87
CA VAL A 303 -12.82 22.10 -1.98
C VAL A 303 -12.44 21.30 -3.23
N SER A 304 -13.35 20.51 -3.74
CA SER A 304 -13.11 19.63 -4.88
C SER A 304 -14.43 19.29 -5.60
N LYS A 305 -14.37 19.13 -6.91
CA LYS A 305 -15.48 18.61 -7.73
C LYS A 305 -15.61 17.07 -7.68
N ARG A 306 -14.72 16.40 -6.96
CA ARG A 306 -14.73 14.94 -6.83
C ARG A 306 -15.93 14.49 -6.02
N PRO A 307 -16.63 13.43 -6.45
CA PRO A 307 -17.80 12.91 -5.74
C PRO A 307 -17.44 12.14 -4.46
N GLU A 308 -16.20 11.69 -4.32
CA GLU A 308 -15.77 10.92 -3.16
C GLU A 308 -15.86 11.75 -1.89
N VAL A 309 -16.38 11.16 -0.82
CA VAL A 309 -16.52 11.82 0.48
C VAL A 309 -15.13 12.11 1.07
N ILE A 310 -14.23 11.13 1.02
CA ILE A 310 -12.94 11.16 1.71
C ILE A 310 -11.82 11.52 0.74
N LEU A 311 -11.23 12.69 0.96
CA LEU A 311 -10.19 13.26 0.09
C LEU A 311 -8.86 13.45 0.84
N SER A 312 -7.77 13.51 0.10
CA SER A 312 -6.45 13.87 0.62
C SER A 312 -6.41 15.36 0.95
N ALA A 313 -5.83 15.70 2.09
CA ALA A 313 -5.49 17.07 2.49
C ALA A 313 -3.96 17.33 2.39
N GLU A 314 -3.19 16.41 1.82
CA GLU A 314 -1.76 16.62 1.54
C GLU A 314 -1.62 17.67 0.44
N LYS A 315 -0.69 18.63 0.59
CA LYS A 315 -0.49 19.74 -0.36
C LYS A 315 -0.39 19.27 -1.81
N SER A 316 0.44 18.25 -2.08
CA SER A 316 0.69 17.71 -3.43
C SER A 316 -0.49 16.91 -4.03
N LYS A 317 -1.46 16.48 -3.19
CA LYS A 317 -2.62 15.64 -3.56
C LYS A 317 -3.93 16.21 -3.03
N ASN A 318 -3.94 17.49 -2.72
CA ASN A 318 -5.10 18.13 -2.12
C ASN A 318 -6.35 17.96 -3.00
N GLY A 319 -7.43 17.48 -2.38
CA GLY A 319 -8.70 17.22 -3.08
C GLY A 319 -8.71 15.99 -3.99
N CYS A 320 -7.65 15.16 -4.02
CA CYS A 320 -7.65 13.86 -4.69
C CYS A 320 -8.23 12.76 -3.78
N PRO A 321 -8.87 11.71 -4.32
CA PRO A 321 -9.32 10.57 -3.54
C PRO A 321 -8.16 9.87 -2.82
N LEU A 322 -8.40 9.36 -1.63
CA LEU A 322 -7.44 8.51 -0.94
C LEU A 322 -7.29 7.15 -1.65
N LYS A 323 -6.13 6.54 -1.52
CA LYS A 323 -5.89 5.16 -1.96
C LYS A 323 -6.09 4.18 -0.79
N SER A 324 -6.56 2.96 -1.09
CA SER A 324 -6.79 1.92 -0.07
C SER A 324 -5.60 1.69 0.89
N PRO A 325 -4.32 1.68 0.48
CA PRO A 325 -3.20 1.57 1.41
C PRO A 325 -3.11 2.70 2.43
N THR A 326 -3.61 3.91 2.10
CA THR A 326 -3.63 5.05 3.02
C THR A 326 -4.56 4.79 4.21
N ILE A 327 -5.69 4.11 3.99
CA ILE A 327 -6.61 3.72 5.06
C ILE A 327 -5.92 2.83 6.09
N HIS A 328 -5.14 1.84 5.62
CA HIS A 328 -4.34 1.00 6.52
C HIS A 328 -3.37 1.84 7.37
N SER A 329 -2.68 2.80 6.77
CA SER A 329 -1.74 3.67 7.47
C SER A 329 -2.44 4.58 8.49
N ILE A 330 -3.65 5.09 8.17
CA ILE A 330 -4.48 5.89 9.09
C ILE A 330 -4.83 5.05 10.32
N VAL A 331 -5.44 3.88 10.11
CA VAL A 331 -5.86 3.00 11.21
C VAL A 331 -4.68 2.60 12.09
N SER A 332 -3.56 2.18 11.48
CA SER A 332 -2.34 1.80 12.22
C SER A 332 -1.77 2.94 13.06
N ARG A 333 -1.78 4.16 12.54
CA ARG A 333 -1.35 5.37 13.26
C ARG A 333 -2.17 5.58 14.53
N TYR A 334 -3.49 5.45 14.44
CA TYR A 334 -4.36 5.69 15.59
C TYR A 334 -4.39 4.51 16.57
N MET A 335 -4.13 3.28 16.13
CA MET A 335 -3.85 2.17 17.04
C MET A 335 -2.60 2.43 17.88
N GLN A 336 -1.55 2.99 17.29
CA GLN A 336 -0.35 3.42 18.02
C GLN A 336 -0.66 4.57 18.98
N LYS A 337 -1.35 5.62 18.53
CA LYS A 337 -1.72 6.78 19.36
C LYS A 337 -2.62 6.41 20.54
N ALA A 338 -3.51 5.45 20.36
CA ALA A 338 -4.38 4.92 21.41
C ALA A 338 -3.65 4.04 22.43
N SER A 339 -2.34 3.88 22.31
CA SER A 339 -1.50 3.06 23.20
C SER A 339 -2.05 1.65 23.42
N ILE A 340 -2.46 1.00 22.31
CA ILE A 340 -2.95 -0.38 22.37
C ILE A 340 -1.79 -1.32 22.70
N THR A 341 -1.93 -2.09 23.75
CA THR A 341 -0.91 -3.05 24.20
C THR A 341 -0.65 -4.09 23.12
N GLY A 342 0.63 -4.30 22.77
CA GLY A 342 1.03 -5.28 21.75
C GLY A 342 0.57 -4.92 20.33
N TRP A 343 0.28 -3.65 20.02
CA TRP A 343 -0.23 -3.28 18.69
C TRP A 343 0.71 -3.66 17.54
N LYS A 344 2.02 -3.73 17.78
CA LYS A 344 3.01 -4.11 16.75
C LYS A 344 2.93 -5.58 16.38
N GLU A 345 2.65 -6.45 17.35
CA GLU A 345 2.52 -7.90 17.17
C GLU A 345 1.13 -8.28 16.64
N LYS A 346 0.12 -7.46 16.93
CA LYS A 346 -1.24 -7.65 16.44
C LYS A 346 -1.34 -7.24 14.96
N LYS A 347 -2.13 -7.95 14.17
CA LYS A 347 -2.53 -7.45 12.85
C LYS A 347 -3.30 -6.15 13.01
N HIS A 348 -2.99 -5.15 12.19
CA HIS A 348 -3.58 -3.82 12.27
C HIS A 348 -4.11 -3.37 10.90
N GLY A 349 -4.92 -2.28 10.91
CA GLY A 349 -5.59 -1.76 9.73
C GLY A 349 -7.10 -2.00 9.73
N ALA A 350 -7.80 -1.50 8.69
CA ALA A 350 -9.26 -1.57 8.60
C ALA A 350 -9.80 -3.01 8.68
N HIS A 351 -9.06 -3.97 8.15
CA HIS A 351 -9.48 -5.38 8.17
C HIS A 351 -9.54 -5.96 9.59
N SER A 352 -8.65 -5.54 10.49
CA SER A 352 -8.69 -5.97 11.90
C SER A 352 -9.89 -5.35 12.65
N LEU A 353 -10.28 -4.12 12.35
CA LEU A 353 -11.51 -3.51 12.90
C LEU A 353 -12.76 -4.26 12.41
N ARG A 354 -12.79 -4.63 11.13
CA ARG A 354 -13.87 -5.45 10.57
C ARG A 354 -13.99 -6.82 11.25
N HIS A 355 -12.86 -7.51 11.50
CA HIS A 355 -12.87 -8.76 12.27
C HIS A 355 -13.34 -8.56 13.70
N SER A 356 -12.95 -7.44 14.31
CA SER A 356 -13.40 -7.10 15.67
C SER A 356 -14.91 -6.87 15.72
N LEU A 357 -15.48 -6.16 14.74
CA LEU A 357 -16.93 -5.97 14.62
C LEU A 357 -17.64 -7.32 14.54
N ALA A 358 -17.21 -8.21 13.62
CA ALA A 358 -17.79 -9.56 13.49
C ALA A 358 -17.74 -10.34 14.80
N THR A 359 -16.58 -10.33 15.48
CA THR A 359 -16.38 -11.03 16.75
C THR A 359 -17.25 -10.46 17.86
N ASN A 360 -17.38 -9.13 17.95
CA ASN A 360 -18.21 -8.46 18.95
C ASN A 360 -19.71 -8.72 18.69
N MET A 361 -20.14 -8.77 17.44
CA MET A 361 -21.52 -9.16 17.08
C MET A 361 -21.79 -10.62 17.51
N LEU A 362 -20.86 -11.54 17.25
CA LEU A 362 -20.99 -12.94 17.72
C LEU A 362 -21.08 -13.04 19.24
N LYS A 363 -20.22 -12.31 19.98
CA LYS A 363 -20.27 -12.26 21.45
C LYS A 363 -21.59 -11.73 22.01
N LYS A 364 -22.27 -10.87 21.24
CA LYS A 364 -23.61 -10.33 21.57
C LYS A 364 -24.75 -11.22 21.03
N ASN A 365 -24.47 -12.47 20.70
CA ASN A 365 -25.41 -13.44 20.16
C ASN A 365 -26.00 -13.07 18.79
N GLY A 366 -25.32 -12.25 17.99
CA GLY A 366 -25.66 -12.02 16.61
C GLY A 366 -25.58 -13.30 15.78
N SER A 367 -26.59 -13.61 14.99
CA SER A 367 -26.58 -14.77 14.11
C SER A 367 -25.61 -14.60 12.95
N LEU A 368 -25.01 -15.69 12.46
CA LEU A 368 -24.09 -15.65 11.32
C LEU A 368 -24.70 -15.00 10.07
N PRO A 369 -25.97 -15.26 9.69
CA PRO A 369 -26.61 -14.59 8.56
C PRO A 369 -26.66 -13.06 8.73
N VAL A 370 -26.98 -12.56 9.93
CA VAL A 370 -27.00 -11.11 10.21
C VAL A 370 -25.61 -10.53 10.07
N ILE A 371 -24.57 -11.20 10.60
CA ILE A 371 -23.20 -10.75 10.49
C ILE A 371 -22.74 -10.75 9.02
N SER A 372 -23.07 -11.79 8.24
CA SER A 372 -22.82 -11.85 6.80
C SER A 372 -23.47 -10.68 6.07
N THR A 373 -24.74 -10.39 6.35
CA THR A 373 -25.46 -9.25 5.75
C THR A 373 -24.77 -7.92 6.08
N VAL A 374 -24.48 -7.66 7.37
CA VAL A 374 -23.80 -6.42 7.81
C VAL A 374 -22.44 -6.27 7.15
N LEU A 375 -21.71 -7.34 6.98
CA LEU A 375 -20.39 -7.30 6.37
C LEU A 375 -20.41 -7.41 4.85
N GLY A 376 -21.55 -7.74 4.24
CA GLY A 376 -21.65 -8.01 2.80
C GLY A 376 -20.70 -9.16 2.39
N VAL A 377 -20.82 -10.29 3.07
CA VAL A 377 -20.12 -11.56 2.75
C VAL A 377 -21.19 -12.60 2.50
N GLU A 378 -21.07 -13.33 1.41
CA GLU A 378 -21.89 -14.51 1.13
C GLU A 378 -21.35 -15.74 1.85
#